data_fb823221f4172fc78e86013054d9e388
#
_entry.id   fb823221f4172fc78e86013054d9e388
#
_cell.length_a   1.000
_cell.length_b   1.000
_cell.length_c   1.000
_cell.angle_alpha   90.00
_cell.angle_beta   90.00
_cell.angle_gamma   90.00
#
_symmetry.space_group_name_H-M   'P 1'
#
loop_
_entity.id
_entity.type
_entity.pdbx_description
1 polymer ?
#
loop_
_entity_poly.entity_id
_entity_poly.type
_entity_poly.pdbx_seq_one_letter_code
_entity_poly.pdbx_strand_id
1 'polypeptide(L)'
;MKKFLSLILSLVMVLGVSTVTFADTKTITNGGVASINPAKVYKLVNDGVNNPAETFNFQITKVGVTDSQYTESDMPMFTQTNYSIQFADGEATLAGDKNTTASAIALPTYEHVGIFTYMITETAGSTAGVTYDANPLYLKVTVTEENGQKVRYVTYHYGSETGSKTDSITNTYSAGSLAITKNVTGNMGETDRYFKVKVTLTAPTGKTVNSNITATGGKYTQPVTLSIGENELELKHGDTITINNIPYDVTYTVVEDDYTGDDYGYDAATYNWSDNNKKVDSALDTVTITNNKGRDVDTGIFVDNLPYIIILAGVAVGMGVFFMKKRTANNN
;
A
#
# COMPACT_ATOMS: atom_id res chain seq x y z
N MET A 1 -43.80 -24.34 11.62
CA MET A 1 -44.20 -23.13 10.88
C MET A 1 -43.32 -21.88 11.11
N LYS A 2 -42.45 -21.80 12.10
CA LYS A 2 -41.57 -20.63 12.36
C LYS A 2 -40.25 -20.63 11.60
N LYS A 3 -39.88 -21.72 10.91
CA LYS A 3 -38.58 -21.83 10.18
C LYS A 3 -38.69 -21.51 8.69
N PHE A 4 -39.89 -21.41 8.13
CA PHE A 4 -40.10 -21.04 6.71
C PHE A 4 -40.16 -19.53 6.46
N LEU A 5 -40.41 -18.73 7.49
CA LEU A 5 -40.52 -17.27 7.35
C LEU A 5 -39.17 -16.58 7.35
N SER A 6 -38.14 -17.22 7.91
CA SER A 6 -36.77 -16.68 7.94
C SER A 6 -36.01 -16.81 6.62
N LEU A 7 -36.40 -17.76 5.75
CA LEU A 7 -35.73 -17.99 4.47
C LEU A 7 -36.22 -17.04 3.36
N ILE A 8 -37.44 -16.51 3.51
CA ILE A 8 -38.01 -15.57 2.54
C ILE A 8 -37.51 -14.15 2.79
N LEU A 9 -37.14 -13.81 4.03
CA LEU A 9 -36.68 -12.47 4.37
C LEU A 9 -35.19 -12.23 3.99
N SER A 10 -34.39 -13.30 3.90
CA SER A 10 -33.00 -13.18 3.45
C SER A 10 -32.83 -13.11 1.94
N LEU A 11 -33.83 -13.47 1.16
CA LEU A 11 -33.79 -13.36 -0.32
C LEU A 11 -34.21 -11.97 -0.82
N VAL A 12 -34.90 -11.17 0.00
CA VAL A 12 -35.37 -9.81 -0.36
C VAL A 12 -34.27 -8.76 -0.14
N MET A 13 -33.23 -9.03 0.66
CA MET A 13 -32.15 -8.06 0.93
C MET A 13 -31.03 -8.02 -0.14
N VAL A 14 -31.04 -8.92 -1.12
CA VAL A 14 -30.03 -8.95 -2.21
C VAL A 14 -30.53 -8.31 -3.49
N LEU A 15 -31.83 -8.06 -3.59
CA LEU A 15 -32.42 -7.30 -4.68
C LEU A 15 -32.58 -5.86 -4.19
N GLY A 16 -31.73 -4.95 -4.67
CA GLY A 16 -31.90 -3.52 -4.43
C GLY A 16 -33.34 -3.13 -4.67
N VAL A 17 -34.07 -2.74 -3.61
CA VAL A 17 -35.48 -2.37 -3.66
C VAL A 17 -35.59 -1.07 -4.46
N SER A 18 -35.76 -1.17 -5.78
CA SER A 18 -36.36 -0.09 -6.54
C SER A 18 -37.87 -0.14 -6.25
N THR A 19 -38.40 0.90 -5.63
CA THR A 19 -39.85 1.06 -5.39
C THR A 19 -40.62 0.96 -6.71
N VAL A 20 -41.45 -0.07 -6.83
CA VAL A 20 -42.34 -0.23 -7.95
C VAL A 20 -43.51 0.73 -7.73
N THR A 21 -43.59 1.83 -8.47
CA THR A 21 -44.78 2.68 -8.54
C THR A 21 -45.61 2.27 -9.74
N PHE A 22 -46.81 1.77 -9.51
CA PHE A 22 -47.80 1.53 -10.55
C PHE A 22 -48.53 2.84 -10.87
N ALA A 23 -48.41 3.32 -12.08
CA ALA A 23 -49.25 4.41 -12.60
C ALA A 23 -49.81 4.01 -13.97
N ASP A 24 -51.13 4.05 -14.04
CA ASP A 24 -51.95 3.69 -15.19
C ASP A 24 -52.03 4.87 -16.16
N THR A 25 -51.28 4.84 -17.27
CA THR A 25 -51.58 5.59 -18.51
C THR A 25 -50.82 4.99 -19.68
N LYS A 26 -51.48 4.88 -20.81
CA LYS A 26 -51.09 4.24 -22.08
C LYS A 26 -49.94 4.95 -22.81
N THR A 27 -48.81 5.15 -22.13
CA THR A 27 -47.49 5.40 -22.67
C THR A 27 -46.73 4.09 -22.53
N ILE A 28 -45.93 3.70 -23.52
CA ILE A 28 -45.08 2.50 -23.46
C ILE A 28 -44.07 2.72 -22.31
N THR A 29 -44.51 2.52 -21.10
CA THR A 29 -43.67 2.52 -19.90
C THR A 29 -43.40 1.08 -19.57
N ASN A 30 -42.14 0.67 -19.74
CA ASN A 30 -41.74 -0.65 -19.28
C ASN A 30 -41.87 -0.71 -17.75
N GLY A 31 -42.59 -1.72 -17.25
CA GLY A 31 -42.64 -2.06 -15.83
C GLY A 31 -41.30 -2.66 -15.30
N GLY A 32 -41.31 -3.02 -14.04
CA GLY A 32 -40.18 -3.65 -13.40
C GLY A 32 -39.01 -2.69 -13.13
N VAL A 33 -37.76 -3.12 -13.39
CA VAL A 33 -36.56 -2.32 -13.11
C VAL A 33 -36.48 -1.13 -14.06
N ALA A 34 -36.44 0.09 -13.49
CA ALA A 34 -36.41 1.34 -14.28
C ALA A 34 -34.98 1.81 -14.56
N SER A 35 -34.03 1.47 -13.70
CA SER A 35 -32.64 1.91 -13.77
C SER A 35 -31.72 0.86 -13.18
N ILE A 36 -30.44 0.99 -13.49
CA ILE A 36 -29.35 0.21 -12.91
C ILE A 36 -28.45 1.09 -12.05
N ASN A 37 -27.80 0.47 -11.07
CA ASN A 37 -26.80 1.12 -10.25
C ASN A 37 -25.63 0.16 -10.01
N PRO A 38 -24.81 -0.11 -11.06
CA PRO A 38 -23.68 -1.01 -10.94
C PRO A 38 -22.69 -0.47 -9.90
N ALA A 39 -22.03 -1.37 -9.19
CA ALA A 39 -21.17 -1.04 -8.10
C ALA A 39 -19.70 -1.29 -8.43
N LYS A 40 -18.83 -0.60 -7.69
CA LYS A 40 -17.39 -0.79 -7.63
C LYS A 40 -17.00 -1.19 -6.23
N VAL A 41 -16.16 -2.20 -6.12
CA VAL A 41 -15.47 -2.56 -4.86
C VAL A 41 -14.02 -2.11 -4.98
N TYR A 42 -13.54 -1.40 -3.95
CA TYR A 42 -12.14 -1.04 -3.83
C TYR A 42 -11.61 -1.59 -2.52
N LYS A 43 -10.56 -2.40 -2.58
CA LYS A 43 -10.09 -3.22 -1.48
C LYS A 43 -8.62 -3.00 -1.20
N LEU A 44 -8.23 -2.85 0.08
CA LEU A 44 -6.83 -2.88 0.51
C LEU A 44 -6.30 -4.31 0.52
N VAL A 45 -5.03 -4.49 0.13
CA VAL A 45 -4.33 -5.77 0.24
C VAL A 45 -3.64 -5.90 1.59
N ASN A 46 -3.05 -4.81 2.10
CA ASN A 46 -2.33 -4.78 3.37
C ASN A 46 -3.06 -3.91 4.40
N ASP A 47 -2.96 -4.30 5.65
CA ASP A 47 -3.41 -3.49 6.77
C ASP A 47 -2.48 -2.30 7.03
N GLY A 48 -3.02 -1.23 7.61
CA GLY A 48 -2.25 -0.03 7.97
C GLY A 48 -1.87 0.88 6.81
N VAL A 49 -2.38 0.62 5.60
CA VAL A 49 -2.19 1.50 4.43
C VAL A 49 -3.48 2.24 4.09
N ASN A 50 -3.36 3.37 3.41
CA ASN A 50 -4.48 4.15 2.91
C ASN A 50 -4.42 4.23 1.38
N ASN A 51 -5.56 3.95 0.72
CA ASN A 51 -5.66 4.17 -0.72
C ASN A 51 -5.60 5.68 -1.03
N PRO A 52 -5.02 6.09 -2.17
CA PRO A 52 -5.23 7.44 -2.70
C PRO A 52 -6.67 7.60 -3.18
N ALA A 53 -7.15 8.84 -3.27
CA ALA A 53 -8.41 9.11 -3.97
C ALA A 53 -8.32 8.60 -5.40
N GLU A 54 -9.37 7.89 -5.86
CA GLU A 54 -9.39 7.25 -7.18
C GLU A 54 -10.76 7.40 -7.84
N THR A 55 -10.74 7.56 -9.17
CA THR A 55 -11.96 7.62 -9.99
C THR A 55 -11.92 6.50 -11.01
N PHE A 56 -12.81 5.54 -10.86
CA PHE A 56 -12.96 4.42 -11.79
C PHE A 56 -13.97 4.79 -12.87
N ASN A 57 -13.57 4.68 -14.15
CA ASN A 57 -14.37 5.05 -15.30
C ASN A 57 -14.85 3.81 -16.03
N PHE A 58 -16.13 3.81 -16.41
CA PHE A 58 -16.82 2.68 -17.03
C PHE A 58 -17.51 3.07 -18.31
N GLN A 59 -17.60 2.12 -19.22
CA GLN A 59 -18.34 2.24 -20.48
C GLN A 59 -19.34 1.09 -20.63
N ILE A 60 -20.55 1.40 -21.09
CA ILE A 60 -21.58 0.42 -21.43
C ILE A 60 -21.63 0.29 -22.95
N THR A 61 -21.54 -0.94 -23.46
CA THR A 61 -21.63 -1.27 -24.89
C THR A 61 -22.66 -2.34 -25.13
N LYS A 62 -23.20 -2.43 -26.36
CA LYS A 62 -24.06 -3.55 -26.78
C LYS A 62 -23.24 -4.82 -26.98
N VAL A 63 -23.82 -5.96 -26.69
CA VAL A 63 -23.24 -7.28 -26.98
C VAL A 63 -24.14 -8.05 -27.94
N GLY A 64 -25.43 -8.14 -27.65
CA GLY A 64 -26.37 -8.85 -28.48
C GLY A 64 -27.76 -8.98 -27.85
N VAL A 65 -28.66 -9.54 -28.63
CA VAL A 65 -30.04 -9.81 -28.22
C VAL A 65 -30.44 -11.22 -28.65
N THR A 66 -31.15 -11.92 -27.77
CA THR A 66 -31.74 -13.23 -28.04
C THR A 66 -33.22 -13.24 -27.68
N ASP A 67 -33.94 -14.21 -28.23
CA ASP A 67 -35.41 -14.38 -27.96
C ASP A 67 -36.23 -13.12 -28.22
N SER A 68 -35.88 -12.37 -29.29
CA SER A 68 -36.49 -11.09 -29.63
C SER A 68 -36.73 -10.98 -31.14
N GLN A 69 -37.59 -10.03 -31.50
CA GLN A 69 -37.74 -9.58 -32.90
C GLN A 69 -36.67 -8.58 -33.32
N TYR A 70 -35.92 -8.02 -32.37
CA TYR A 70 -34.80 -7.13 -32.66
C TYR A 70 -33.57 -7.90 -33.16
N THR A 71 -32.83 -7.25 -34.03
CA THR A 71 -31.43 -7.59 -34.32
C THR A 71 -30.51 -6.82 -33.38
N GLU A 72 -29.24 -7.15 -33.38
CA GLU A 72 -28.24 -6.41 -32.58
C GLU A 72 -28.17 -4.93 -32.94
N SER A 73 -28.35 -4.60 -34.24
CA SER A 73 -28.35 -3.19 -34.69
C SER A 73 -29.54 -2.39 -34.13
N ASP A 74 -30.68 -3.03 -33.95
CA ASP A 74 -31.93 -2.39 -33.49
C ASP A 74 -32.05 -2.38 -31.96
N MET A 75 -31.14 -3.10 -31.27
CA MET A 75 -31.13 -3.19 -29.83
C MET A 75 -31.05 -1.79 -29.18
N PRO A 76 -31.96 -1.44 -28.24
CA PRO A 76 -31.94 -0.15 -27.56
C PRO A 76 -30.62 0.10 -26.85
N MET A 77 -30.15 1.35 -26.83
CA MET A 77 -28.92 1.74 -26.12
C MET A 77 -29.24 2.68 -24.98
N PHE A 78 -28.42 2.61 -23.95
CA PHE A 78 -28.47 3.55 -22.83
C PHE A 78 -28.22 4.98 -23.34
N THR A 79 -28.94 5.96 -22.80
CA THR A 79 -28.65 7.38 -23.04
C THR A 79 -27.31 7.78 -22.39
N GLN A 80 -27.05 7.21 -21.20
CA GLN A 80 -25.78 7.38 -20.50
C GLN A 80 -24.92 6.12 -20.70
N THR A 81 -23.94 6.19 -21.58
CA THR A 81 -23.04 5.07 -21.90
C THR A 81 -21.77 5.07 -21.09
N ASN A 82 -21.41 6.20 -20.48
CA ASN A 82 -20.23 6.33 -19.65
C ASN A 82 -20.63 6.81 -18.26
N TYR A 83 -19.97 6.28 -17.23
CA TYR A 83 -20.15 6.71 -15.86
C TYR A 83 -18.86 6.51 -15.07
N SER A 84 -18.77 7.12 -13.90
CA SER A 84 -17.66 6.96 -12.99
C SER A 84 -18.12 6.70 -11.57
N ILE A 85 -17.27 6.01 -10.81
CA ILE A 85 -17.44 5.75 -9.38
C ILE A 85 -16.19 6.23 -8.68
N GLN A 86 -16.34 7.02 -7.62
CA GLN A 86 -15.23 7.64 -6.90
C GLN A 86 -15.07 7.01 -5.52
N PHE A 87 -13.81 6.93 -5.09
CA PHE A 87 -13.41 6.64 -3.73
C PHE A 87 -12.52 7.78 -3.23
N ALA A 88 -12.77 8.23 -2.02
CA ALA A 88 -11.94 9.23 -1.37
C ALA A 88 -10.62 8.61 -0.88
N ASP A 89 -9.68 9.47 -0.51
CA ASP A 89 -8.44 9.07 0.16
C ASP A 89 -8.75 8.35 1.48
N GLY A 90 -8.15 7.17 1.68
CA GLY A 90 -8.35 6.35 2.89
C GLY A 90 -9.72 5.70 3.05
N GLU A 91 -10.58 5.70 2.01
CA GLU A 91 -11.94 5.14 2.09
C GLU A 91 -11.95 3.62 1.96
N ALA A 92 -11.03 3.01 1.20
CA ALA A 92 -10.99 1.56 1.00
C ALA A 92 -10.55 0.81 2.28
N THR A 93 -11.10 -0.38 2.48
CA THR A 93 -10.79 -1.26 3.61
C THR A 93 -10.30 -2.64 3.16
N LEU A 94 -9.80 -3.44 4.09
CA LEU A 94 -9.43 -4.85 3.82
C LEU A 94 -10.63 -5.72 3.44
N ALA A 95 -11.81 -5.41 3.95
CA ALA A 95 -13.05 -6.12 3.59
C ALA A 95 -13.50 -5.80 2.17
N GLY A 96 -13.21 -4.58 1.71
CA GLY A 96 -13.60 -4.03 0.43
C GLY A 96 -14.86 -3.17 0.55
N ASP A 97 -14.69 -1.86 0.43
CA ASP A 97 -15.81 -0.93 0.41
C ASP A 97 -16.45 -0.89 -0.97
N LYS A 98 -17.76 -0.76 -0.98
CA LYS A 98 -18.58 -0.81 -2.17
C LYS A 98 -19.25 0.55 -2.38
N ASN A 99 -18.93 1.20 -3.50
CA ASN A 99 -19.56 2.43 -3.95
C ASN A 99 -20.34 2.21 -5.24
N THR A 100 -21.33 3.05 -5.45
CA THR A 100 -22.14 3.07 -6.66
C THR A 100 -22.02 4.43 -7.36
N THR A 101 -22.61 4.54 -8.55
CA THR A 101 -22.75 5.84 -9.23
C THR A 101 -23.55 6.81 -8.36
N ALA A 102 -23.23 8.10 -8.46
CA ALA A 102 -23.98 9.17 -7.78
C ALA A 102 -25.45 9.23 -8.22
N SER A 103 -25.76 8.79 -9.45
CA SER A 103 -27.11 8.74 -9.99
C SER A 103 -27.37 7.40 -10.68
N ALA A 104 -28.56 6.87 -10.49
CA ALA A 104 -28.98 5.65 -11.18
C ALA A 104 -29.04 5.86 -12.70
N ILE A 105 -28.54 4.88 -13.46
CA ILE A 105 -28.51 4.91 -14.92
C ILE A 105 -29.82 4.34 -15.44
N ALA A 106 -30.61 5.17 -16.13
CA ALA A 106 -31.93 4.76 -16.66
C ALA A 106 -31.76 3.66 -17.73
N LEU A 107 -32.57 2.60 -17.60
CA LEU A 107 -32.68 1.59 -18.65
C LEU A 107 -33.37 2.16 -19.88
N PRO A 108 -32.99 1.73 -21.09
CA PRO A 108 -33.69 2.05 -22.32
C PRO A 108 -35.15 1.57 -22.27
N THR A 109 -35.98 2.12 -23.15
CA THR A 109 -37.33 1.60 -23.44
C THR A 109 -37.23 0.44 -24.43
N TYR A 110 -37.90 -0.67 -24.13
CA TYR A 110 -37.94 -1.86 -24.96
C TYR A 110 -39.37 -2.03 -25.52
N GLU A 111 -39.49 -2.12 -26.83
CA GLU A 111 -40.78 -2.32 -27.52
C GLU A 111 -41.14 -3.79 -27.71
N HIS A 112 -40.11 -4.67 -27.68
CA HIS A 112 -40.22 -6.11 -27.86
C HIS A 112 -39.70 -6.88 -26.67
N VAL A 113 -40.24 -8.07 -26.45
CA VAL A 113 -39.68 -9.05 -25.51
C VAL A 113 -38.33 -9.54 -26.00
N GLY A 114 -37.50 -10.05 -25.09
CA GLY A 114 -36.20 -10.61 -25.42
C GLY A 114 -35.22 -10.51 -24.27
N ILE A 115 -33.99 -11.02 -24.50
CA ILE A 115 -32.88 -10.91 -23.59
C ILE A 115 -31.81 -10.01 -24.24
N PHE A 116 -31.64 -8.83 -23.68
CA PHE A 116 -30.72 -7.80 -24.17
C PHE A 116 -29.46 -7.81 -23.32
N THR A 117 -28.34 -8.15 -23.94
CA THR A 117 -27.04 -8.23 -23.26
C THR A 117 -26.18 -7.00 -23.56
N TYR A 118 -25.73 -6.34 -22.52
CA TYR A 118 -24.76 -5.24 -22.56
C TYR A 118 -23.51 -5.65 -21.83
N MET A 119 -22.41 -5.00 -22.13
CA MET A 119 -21.13 -5.19 -21.47
C MET A 119 -20.69 -3.88 -20.83
N ILE A 120 -20.34 -3.94 -19.56
CA ILE A 120 -19.77 -2.84 -18.79
C ILE A 120 -18.28 -3.13 -18.62
N THR A 121 -17.44 -2.25 -19.15
CA THR A 121 -15.99 -2.35 -19.06
C THR A 121 -15.41 -1.21 -18.24
N GLU A 122 -14.43 -1.51 -17.41
CA GLU A 122 -13.64 -0.51 -16.71
C GLU A 122 -12.46 -0.07 -17.58
N THR A 123 -12.19 1.24 -17.63
CA THR A 123 -10.96 1.76 -18.22
C THR A 123 -9.87 1.76 -17.16
N ALA A 124 -8.81 0.99 -17.37
CA ALA A 124 -7.68 0.95 -16.43
C ALA A 124 -7.03 2.32 -16.30
N GLY A 125 -6.79 2.74 -15.04
CA GLY A 125 -6.04 3.94 -14.72
C GLY A 125 -4.53 3.69 -14.63
N SER A 126 -3.81 4.72 -14.19
CA SER A 126 -2.34 4.69 -14.05
C SER A 126 -1.85 4.86 -12.62
N THR A 127 -2.71 4.79 -11.61
CA THR A 127 -2.31 4.95 -10.21
C THR A 127 -1.45 3.77 -9.75
N ALA A 128 -0.27 4.07 -9.20
CA ALA A 128 0.64 3.08 -8.66
C ALA A 128 0.01 2.36 -7.46
N GLY A 129 0.27 1.06 -7.33
CA GLY A 129 -0.33 0.21 -6.30
C GLY A 129 -1.74 -0.25 -6.61
N VAL A 130 -2.44 0.34 -7.60
CA VAL A 130 -3.79 -0.10 -8.00
C VAL A 130 -3.70 -1.21 -9.03
N THR A 131 -4.35 -2.33 -8.73
CA THR A 131 -4.63 -3.40 -9.70
C THR A 131 -6.04 -3.22 -10.22
N TYR A 132 -6.14 -2.85 -11.50
CA TYR A 132 -7.41 -2.67 -12.21
C TYR A 132 -7.88 -4.00 -12.76
N ASP A 133 -9.14 -4.33 -12.54
CA ASP A 133 -9.75 -5.55 -13.06
C ASP A 133 -10.06 -5.39 -14.56
N ALA A 134 -9.55 -6.29 -15.36
CA ALA A 134 -9.75 -6.27 -16.81
C ALA A 134 -11.03 -7.03 -17.25
N ASN A 135 -11.69 -7.72 -16.33
CA ASN A 135 -12.88 -8.50 -16.66
C ASN A 135 -14.12 -7.61 -16.74
N PRO A 136 -14.95 -7.77 -17.78
CA PRO A 136 -16.18 -7.02 -17.92
C PRO A 136 -17.29 -7.55 -16.99
N LEU A 137 -18.28 -6.71 -16.76
CA LEU A 137 -19.54 -7.08 -16.16
C LEU A 137 -20.61 -7.12 -17.25
N TYR A 138 -21.22 -8.28 -17.48
CA TYR A 138 -22.32 -8.46 -18.43
C TYR A 138 -23.64 -8.17 -17.75
N LEU A 139 -24.36 -7.20 -18.29
CA LEU A 139 -25.71 -6.83 -17.87
C LEU A 139 -26.71 -7.47 -18.82
N LYS A 140 -27.55 -8.36 -18.31
CA LYS A 140 -28.67 -8.94 -19.06
C LYS A 140 -29.98 -8.30 -18.61
N VAL A 141 -30.67 -7.68 -19.56
CA VAL A 141 -32.03 -7.14 -19.38
C VAL A 141 -33.00 -8.10 -20.06
N THR A 142 -33.72 -8.87 -19.26
CA THR A 142 -34.79 -9.74 -19.75
C THR A 142 -36.09 -8.94 -19.76
N VAL A 143 -36.74 -8.84 -20.92
CA VAL A 143 -37.97 -8.15 -21.10
C VAL A 143 -39.05 -9.19 -21.38
N THR A 144 -40.07 -9.25 -20.53
CA THR A 144 -41.25 -10.12 -20.66
C THR A 144 -42.49 -9.30 -20.99
N GLU A 145 -43.59 -9.98 -21.35
CA GLU A 145 -44.89 -9.35 -21.44
C GLU A 145 -45.80 -9.83 -20.33
N GLU A 146 -46.25 -8.93 -19.49
CA GLU A 146 -47.14 -9.20 -18.36
C GLU A 146 -48.33 -8.26 -18.40
N ASN A 147 -49.56 -8.83 -18.48
CA ASN A 147 -50.80 -8.05 -18.54
C ASN A 147 -50.81 -6.97 -19.64
N GLY A 148 -50.19 -7.26 -20.80
CA GLY A 148 -50.11 -6.32 -21.93
C GLY A 148 -49.07 -5.23 -21.77
N GLN A 149 -48.20 -5.32 -20.77
CA GLN A 149 -47.06 -4.40 -20.53
C GLN A 149 -45.73 -5.13 -20.64
N LYS A 150 -44.71 -4.44 -21.13
CA LYS A 150 -43.34 -4.93 -21.11
C LYS A 150 -42.76 -4.71 -19.74
N VAL A 151 -42.21 -5.78 -19.09
CA VAL A 151 -41.61 -5.77 -17.77
C VAL A 151 -40.14 -6.13 -17.89
N ARG A 152 -39.28 -5.34 -17.26
CA ARG A 152 -37.80 -5.48 -17.30
C ARG A 152 -37.29 -6.14 -16.04
N TYR A 153 -36.43 -7.15 -16.20
CA TYR A 153 -35.64 -7.81 -15.15
C TYR A 153 -34.17 -7.66 -15.47
N VAL A 154 -33.34 -7.46 -14.46
CA VAL A 154 -31.91 -7.23 -14.62
C VAL A 154 -31.11 -8.30 -13.89
N THR A 155 -30.08 -8.82 -14.55
CA THR A 155 -29.06 -9.66 -13.92
C THR A 155 -27.68 -9.23 -14.39
N TYR A 156 -26.68 -9.40 -13.51
CA TYR A 156 -25.29 -9.16 -13.84
C TYR A 156 -24.50 -10.46 -13.77
N HIS A 157 -23.55 -10.62 -14.71
CA HIS A 157 -22.64 -11.74 -14.77
C HIS A 157 -21.21 -11.24 -14.94
N TYR A 158 -20.29 -11.70 -14.12
CA TYR A 158 -18.90 -11.26 -14.12
C TYR A 158 -18.06 -12.12 -15.07
N GLY A 159 -17.21 -11.47 -15.86
CA GLY A 159 -16.20 -12.08 -16.74
C GLY A 159 -16.76 -12.69 -18.04
N SER A 160 -18.00 -13.16 -18.02
CA SER A 160 -18.68 -13.72 -19.20
C SER A 160 -20.18 -13.64 -19.05
N GLU A 161 -20.94 -13.85 -20.15
CA GLU A 161 -22.41 -13.84 -20.14
C GLU A 161 -23.05 -14.91 -19.25
N THR A 162 -22.30 -15.94 -18.88
CA THR A 162 -22.73 -17.03 -18.00
C THR A 162 -21.91 -17.10 -16.71
N GLY A 163 -21.11 -16.07 -16.44
CA GLY A 163 -20.25 -15.99 -15.26
C GLY A 163 -21.02 -15.88 -13.95
N SER A 164 -20.29 -15.76 -12.87
CA SER A 164 -20.87 -15.60 -11.53
C SER A 164 -21.76 -14.35 -11.44
N LYS A 165 -22.86 -14.45 -10.70
CA LYS A 165 -23.76 -13.30 -10.52
C LYS A 165 -23.21 -12.33 -9.49
N THR A 166 -22.85 -11.14 -9.91
CA THR A 166 -22.46 -10.00 -9.07
C THR A 166 -22.72 -8.70 -9.82
N ASP A 167 -23.02 -7.65 -9.10
CA ASP A 167 -23.26 -6.31 -9.63
C ASP A 167 -22.03 -5.38 -9.54
N SER A 168 -20.86 -5.93 -9.18
CA SER A 168 -19.66 -5.15 -8.91
C SER A 168 -18.42 -5.70 -9.60
N ILE A 169 -17.50 -4.77 -9.92
CA ILE A 169 -16.13 -5.02 -10.34
C ILE A 169 -15.22 -4.66 -9.17
N THR A 170 -14.18 -5.47 -8.91
CA THR A 170 -13.30 -5.30 -7.74
C THR A 170 -11.89 -4.92 -8.18
N ASN A 171 -11.40 -3.75 -7.70
CA ASN A 171 -9.99 -3.39 -7.78
C ASN A 171 -9.34 -3.49 -6.41
N THR A 172 -8.01 -3.64 -6.40
CA THR A 172 -7.24 -3.68 -5.15
C THR A 172 -6.18 -2.58 -5.14
N TYR A 173 -5.87 -2.09 -3.93
CA TYR A 173 -4.75 -1.23 -3.69
C TYR A 173 -3.73 -1.93 -2.81
N SER A 174 -2.47 -1.92 -3.24
CA SER A 174 -1.34 -2.53 -2.56
C SER A 174 -0.30 -1.46 -2.25
N ALA A 175 0.03 -1.32 -0.99
CA ALA A 175 1.12 -0.48 -0.52
C ALA A 175 1.81 -1.16 0.66
N GLY A 176 3.03 -0.76 0.96
CA GLY A 176 3.82 -1.26 2.07
C GLY A 176 4.61 -0.14 2.75
N SER A 177 5.55 -0.54 3.58
CA SER A 177 6.41 0.36 4.34
C SER A 177 7.88 -0.01 4.18
N LEU A 178 8.78 0.97 4.36
CA LEU A 178 10.22 0.79 4.45
C LEU A 178 10.70 1.28 5.82
N ALA A 179 11.24 0.37 6.65
CA ALA A 179 11.85 0.72 7.93
C ALA A 179 13.37 0.82 7.79
N ILE A 180 13.93 1.97 8.16
CA ILE A 180 15.37 2.28 8.14
C ILE A 180 15.85 2.38 9.58
N THR A 181 16.73 1.46 9.98
CA THR A 181 17.30 1.43 11.33
C THR A 181 18.75 1.87 11.29
N LYS A 182 19.14 2.74 12.22
CA LYS A 182 20.52 3.18 12.38
C LYS A 182 21.23 2.45 13.51
N ASN A 183 22.41 1.91 13.22
CA ASN A 183 23.30 1.28 14.19
C ASN A 183 24.67 1.95 14.16
N VAL A 184 25.24 2.24 15.33
CA VAL A 184 26.61 2.75 15.49
C VAL A 184 27.37 1.78 16.39
N THR A 185 28.55 1.38 15.97
CA THR A 185 29.41 0.42 16.68
C THR A 185 30.82 0.96 16.85
N GLY A 186 31.65 0.24 17.63
CA GLY A 186 33.00 0.63 17.95
C GLY A 186 33.12 1.53 19.18
N ASN A 187 34.28 1.49 19.84
CA ASN A 187 34.51 2.17 21.12
C ASN A 187 34.62 3.70 21.02
N MET A 188 34.65 4.25 19.80
CA MET A 188 34.66 5.70 19.53
C MET A 188 33.44 6.14 18.72
N GLY A 189 32.47 5.26 18.54
CA GLY A 189 31.22 5.57 17.86
C GLY A 189 30.34 6.53 18.68
N GLU A 190 29.90 7.62 18.07
CA GLU A 190 29.04 8.64 18.72
C GLU A 190 27.58 8.25 18.58
N THR A 191 26.99 7.73 19.63
CA THR A 191 25.57 7.23 19.61
C THR A 191 24.55 8.35 19.56
N ASP A 192 24.89 9.57 19.94
CA ASP A 192 23.99 10.75 19.93
C ASP A 192 24.06 11.55 18.64
N ARG A 193 25.01 11.23 17.75
CA ARG A 193 25.14 11.89 16.45
C ARG A 193 23.99 11.51 15.52
N TYR A 194 23.43 12.51 14.85
CA TYR A 194 22.53 12.29 13.73
C TYR A 194 23.33 12.11 12.43
N PHE A 195 22.98 11.07 11.68
CA PHE A 195 23.50 10.74 10.36
C PHE A 195 22.44 11.05 9.32
N LYS A 196 22.84 11.76 8.27
CA LYS A 196 21.96 12.11 7.15
C LYS A 196 21.87 10.94 6.19
N VAL A 197 20.64 10.62 5.81
CA VAL A 197 20.32 9.52 4.90
C VAL A 197 19.41 10.04 3.80
N LYS A 198 19.83 9.83 2.56
CA LYS A 198 19.05 10.15 1.36
C LYS A 198 18.25 8.93 0.95
N VAL A 199 16.93 9.09 0.91
CA VAL A 199 16.01 8.07 0.43
C VAL A 199 15.42 8.57 -0.88
N THR A 200 15.74 7.90 -1.99
CA THR A 200 15.16 8.22 -3.30
C THR A 200 14.06 7.23 -3.61
N LEU A 201 12.85 7.72 -3.80
CA LEU A 201 11.70 6.94 -4.24
C LEU A 201 11.48 7.14 -5.72
N THR A 202 11.31 6.05 -6.48
CA THR A 202 11.12 6.10 -7.93
C THR A 202 9.81 5.42 -8.32
N ALA A 203 8.94 6.16 -9.00
CA ALA A 203 7.65 5.63 -9.47
C ALA A 203 7.85 4.56 -10.55
N PRO A 204 6.98 3.55 -10.62
CA PRO A 204 6.97 2.59 -11.72
C PRO A 204 6.71 3.29 -13.06
N THR A 205 7.33 2.79 -14.14
CA THR A 205 7.18 3.37 -15.48
C THR A 205 5.70 3.44 -15.89
N GLY A 206 5.25 4.62 -16.33
CA GLY A 206 3.88 4.86 -16.79
C GLY A 206 2.83 4.89 -15.68
N LYS A 207 3.26 4.91 -14.42
CA LYS A 207 2.37 5.02 -13.25
C LYS A 207 2.55 6.36 -12.54
N THR A 208 1.47 6.84 -11.93
CA THR A 208 1.45 8.05 -11.09
C THR A 208 1.30 7.64 -9.63
N VAL A 209 2.17 8.17 -8.77
CA VAL A 209 2.07 7.95 -7.32
C VAL A 209 1.23 9.08 -6.72
N ASN A 210 0.03 8.74 -6.30
CA ASN A 210 -0.95 9.68 -5.71
C ASN A 210 -1.11 9.47 -4.19
N SER A 211 -0.46 8.45 -3.62
CA SER A 211 -0.55 8.15 -2.19
C SER A 211 0.16 9.18 -1.33
N ASN A 212 -0.36 9.41 -0.13
CA ASN A 212 0.30 10.23 0.88
C ASN A 212 1.39 9.39 1.59
N ILE A 213 2.63 9.47 1.08
CA ILE A 213 3.79 8.78 1.67
C ILE A 213 4.29 9.61 2.85
N THR A 214 4.44 9.00 4.02
CA THR A 214 4.88 9.69 5.24
C THR A 214 5.98 8.92 5.96
N ALA A 215 6.89 9.65 6.61
CA ALA A 215 7.93 9.08 7.47
C ALA A 215 7.63 9.42 8.94
N THR A 216 7.79 8.43 9.82
CA THR A 216 7.64 8.55 11.28
C THR A 216 8.76 7.79 11.99
N GLY A 217 9.04 8.17 13.24
CA GLY A 217 10.04 7.51 14.08
C GLY A 217 11.34 8.32 14.25
N GLY A 218 12.23 7.87 15.13
CA GLY A 218 13.42 8.64 15.52
C GLY A 218 13.05 10.04 16.01
N LYS A 219 13.63 11.06 15.41
CA LYS A 219 13.29 12.46 15.73
C LYS A 219 11.95 12.94 15.17
N TYR A 220 11.35 12.20 14.25
CA TYR A 220 10.10 12.54 13.58
C TYR A 220 8.91 12.01 14.38
N THR A 221 8.55 12.73 15.45
CA THR A 221 7.42 12.38 16.33
C THR A 221 6.05 12.65 15.70
N GLN A 222 6.00 13.48 14.67
CA GLN A 222 4.85 13.71 13.81
C GLN A 222 5.20 13.24 12.39
N PRO A 223 4.21 12.73 11.62
CA PRO A 223 4.45 12.32 10.24
C PRO A 223 5.00 13.46 9.38
N VAL A 224 6.08 13.16 8.64
CA VAL A 224 6.65 14.06 7.63
C VAL A 224 6.30 13.52 6.26
N THR A 225 5.70 14.34 5.41
CA THR A 225 5.34 13.94 4.05
C THR A 225 6.59 13.83 3.17
N LEU A 226 6.71 12.71 2.45
CA LEU A 226 7.75 12.47 1.47
C LEU A 226 7.18 12.52 0.05
N SER A 227 8.06 12.82 -0.91
CA SER A 227 7.72 12.88 -2.33
C SER A 227 8.47 11.82 -3.13
N ILE A 228 7.98 11.49 -4.32
CA ILE A 228 8.78 10.79 -5.32
C ILE A 228 10.00 11.63 -5.66
N GLY A 229 11.17 11.00 -5.74
CA GLY A 229 12.48 11.64 -5.82
C GLY A 229 13.27 11.52 -4.53
N GLU A 230 14.28 12.36 -4.36
CA GLU A 230 15.18 12.35 -3.20
C GLU A 230 14.54 13.03 -1.99
N ASN A 231 14.63 12.38 -0.83
CA ASN A 231 14.21 12.87 0.48
C ASN A 231 15.36 12.70 1.46
N GLU A 232 15.68 13.73 2.25
CA GLU A 232 16.71 13.67 3.28
C GLU A 232 16.07 13.39 4.64
N LEU A 233 16.57 12.35 5.34
CA LEU A 233 16.17 11.97 6.68
C LEU A 233 17.40 11.93 7.59
N GLU A 234 17.20 12.02 8.89
CA GLU A 234 18.30 11.95 9.86
C GLU A 234 17.96 10.96 10.97
N LEU A 235 18.91 10.06 11.25
CA LEU A 235 18.81 9.03 12.27
C LEU A 235 20.05 9.01 13.15
N LYS A 236 19.88 8.73 14.42
CA LYS A 236 20.99 8.39 15.33
C LYS A 236 20.94 6.93 15.74
N HIS A 237 21.95 6.47 16.46
CA HIS A 237 22.01 5.08 16.95
C HIS A 237 20.73 4.68 17.69
N GLY A 238 20.17 3.53 17.31
CA GLY A 238 18.94 2.98 17.87
C GLY A 238 17.65 3.53 17.26
N ASP A 239 17.72 4.60 16.47
CA ASP A 239 16.55 5.12 15.78
C ASP A 239 16.11 4.16 14.66
N THR A 240 14.79 4.04 14.51
CA THR A 240 14.14 3.47 13.33
C THR A 240 13.16 4.50 12.79
N ILE A 241 13.29 4.84 11.51
CA ILE A 241 12.29 5.62 10.77
C ILE A 241 11.53 4.66 9.86
N THR A 242 10.20 4.72 9.90
CA THR A 242 9.34 3.96 9.01
C THR A 242 8.70 4.91 8.00
N ILE A 243 8.95 4.64 6.73
CA ILE A 243 8.28 5.32 5.61
C ILE A 243 7.06 4.48 5.25
N ASN A 244 5.88 5.05 5.42
CA ASN A 244 4.60 4.36 5.30
C ASN A 244 3.91 4.70 3.98
N ASN A 245 3.01 3.82 3.59
CA ASN A 245 2.09 4.01 2.46
C ASN A 245 2.78 4.18 1.10
N ILE A 246 3.89 3.45 0.90
CA ILE A 246 4.60 3.39 -0.37
C ILE A 246 3.87 2.40 -1.29
N PRO A 247 3.34 2.80 -2.45
CA PRO A 247 2.66 1.88 -3.37
C PRO A 247 3.59 0.76 -3.84
N TYR A 248 3.02 -0.42 -4.06
CA TYR A 248 3.79 -1.52 -4.65
C TYR A 248 4.38 -1.12 -6.00
N ASP A 249 5.47 -1.75 -6.35
CA ASP A 249 6.33 -1.50 -7.51
C ASP A 249 7.10 -0.15 -7.48
N VAL A 250 6.92 0.71 -6.49
CA VAL A 250 7.84 1.83 -6.24
C VAL A 250 9.19 1.25 -5.83
N THR A 251 10.26 1.66 -6.52
CA THR A 251 11.63 1.31 -6.14
C THR A 251 12.24 2.37 -5.25
N TYR A 252 13.20 1.96 -4.41
CA TYR A 252 13.87 2.88 -3.51
C TYR A 252 15.38 2.67 -3.48
N THR A 253 16.12 3.74 -3.18
CA THR A 253 17.52 3.68 -2.76
C THR A 253 17.67 4.36 -1.42
N VAL A 254 18.55 3.84 -0.57
CA VAL A 254 18.91 4.44 0.73
C VAL A 254 20.40 4.59 0.75
N VAL A 255 20.89 5.82 0.88
CA VAL A 255 22.32 6.16 0.88
C VAL A 255 22.59 7.13 2.01
N GLU A 256 23.49 6.78 2.90
CA GLU A 256 23.97 7.67 3.94
C GLU A 256 25.05 8.62 3.38
N ASP A 257 25.11 9.85 3.89
CA ASP A 257 26.21 10.76 3.58
C ASP A 257 27.56 10.17 4.03
N ASP A 258 28.65 10.62 3.43
CA ASP A 258 29.99 10.09 3.75
C ASP A 258 30.49 10.60 5.09
N TYR A 259 30.73 9.68 6.02
CA TYR A 259 31.31 9.92 7.35
C TYR A 259 32.70 9.26 7.52
N THR A 260 33.37 8.90 6.41
CA THR A 260 34.69 8.24 6.45
C THR A 260 35.87 9.23 6.60
N GLY A 261 35.64 10.51 6.21
CA GLY A 261 36.70 11.54 6.22
C GLY A 261 37.32 11.81 7.60
N ASP A 262 38.44 12.54 7.60
CA ASP A 262 39.25 12.84 8.80
C ASP A 262 38.44 13.52 9.92
N ASP A 263 37.42 14.32 9.55
CA ASP A 263 36.55 15.00 10.50
C ASP A 263 35.66 14.03 11.30
N TYR A 264 35.33 12.88 10.73
CA TYR A 264 34.39 11.90 11.32
C TYR A 264 35.07 10.59 11.71
N GLY A 265 35.87 10.03 10.82
CA GLY A 265 36.70 8.85 11.04
C GLY A 265 35.93 7.54 11.25
N TYR A 266 34.72 7.41 10.69
CA TYR A 266 34.01 6.15 10.66
C TYR A 266 34.51 5.26 9.51
N ASP A 267 34.31 3.96 9.62
CA ASP A 267 34.43 3.07 8.48
C ASP A 267 33.25 3.34 7.51
N ALA A 268 33.38 2.89 6.25
CA ALA A 268 32.31 3.00 5.28
C ALA A 268 31.03 2.34 5.81
N ALA A 269 29.86 3.02 5.62
CA ALA A 269 28.58 2.52 6.06
C ALA A 269 28.26 1.17 5.40
N THR A 270 27.76 0.23 6.19
CA THR A 270 27.29 -1.07 5.69
C THR A 270 25.77 -1.16 5.78
N TYR A 271 25.16 -1.87 4.82
CA TYR A 271 23.72 -1.98 4.69
C TYR A 271 23.29 -3.43 4.75
N ASN A 272 22.36 -3.75 5.66
CA ASN A 272 21.72 -5.05 5.73
C ASN A 272 20.25 -4.91 5.33
N TRP A 273 19.91 -5.45 4.18
CA TRP A 273 18.59 -5.37 3.55
C TRP A 273 17.76 -6.62 3.82
N SER A 274 16.46 -6.47 4.07
CA SER A 274 15.52 -7.60 4.09
C SER A 274 15.29 -8.18 2.71
N ASP A 275 15.30 -7.31 1.67
CA ASP A 275 15.18 -7.68 0.28
C ASP A 275 16.17 -6.88 -0.59
N ASN A 276 16.88 -7.60 -1.49
CA ASN A 276 17.89 -6.99 -2.37
C ASN A 276 17.28 -6.38 -3.65
N ASN A 277 15.99 -6.62 -3.93
CA ASN A 277 15.34 -6.06 -5.11
C ASN A 277 15.10 -4.55 -5.00
N LYS A 278 15.10 -4.01 -3.74
CA LYS A 278 14.89 -2.59 -3.42
C LYS A 278 13.60 -2.03 -4.05
N LYS A 279 12.57 -2.82 -4.02
CA LYS A 279 11.25 -2.53 -4.54
C LYS A 279 10.21 -2.90 -3.49
N VAL A 280 9.26 -2.01 -3.23
CA VAL A 280 8.16 -2.32 -2.32
C VAL A 280 7.21 -3.29 -2.98
N ASP A 281 7.16 -4.53 -2.52
CA ASP A 281 6.28 -5.61 -2.98
C ASP A 281 5.78 -6.49 -1.84
N SER A 282 6.07 -6.07 -0.61
CA SER A 282 5.63 -6.67 0.65
C SER A 282 5.05 -5.61 1.60
N ALA A 283 4.42 -6.05 2.68
CA ALA A 283 3.87 -5.14 3.69
C ALA A 283 4.96 -4.31 4.39
N LEU A 284 6.18 -4.87 4.54
CA LEU A 284 7.29 -4.21 5.20
C LEU A 284 8.64 -4.67 4.65
N ASP A 285 9.40 -3.72 4.13
CA ASP A 285 10.81 -3.88 3.83
C ASP A 285 11.65 -3.23 4.94
N THR A 286 12.86 -3.74 5.17
CA THR A 286 13.76 -3.19 6.19
C THR A 286 15.18 -3.01 5.66
N VAL A 287 15.86 -1.99 6.17
CA VAL A 287 17.30 -1.81 6.01
C VAL A 287 17.92 -1.35 7.32
N THR A 288 19.04 -1.97 7.70
CA THR A 288 19.86 -1.49 8.83
C THR A 288 21.16 -0.91 8.29
N ILE A 289 21.42 0.36 8.63
CA ILE A 289 22.65 1.08 8.30
C ILE A 289 23.57 1.02 9.50
N THR A 290 24.78 0.47 9.34
CA THR A 290 25.76 0.38 10.42
C THR A 290 27.00 1.16 10.09
N ASN A 291 27.40 2.08 11.00
CA ASN A 291 28.68 2.76 11.01
C ASN A 291 29.52 2.26 12.16
N ASN A 292 30.76 1.89 11.87
CA ASN A 292 31.72 1.47 12.88
C ASN A 292 32.82 2.53 13.04
N LYS A 293 33.16 2.85 14.29
CA LYS A 293 34.31 3.68 14.61
C LYS A 293 35.04 3.05 15.81
N GLY A 294 35.98 2.17 15.50
CA GLY A 294 36.84 1.52 16.50
C GLY A 294 38.28 2.03 16.41
N ARG A 295 38.88 2.28 17.55
CA ARG A 295 40.32 2.57 17.63
C ARG A 295 40.94 1.80 18.78
N ASP A 296 42.14 1.36 18.57
CA ASP A 296 42.95 0.81 19.67
C ASP A 296 43.23 1.92 20.68
N VAL A 297 42.90 1.66 21.92
CA VAL A 297 43.23 2.60 23.01
C VAL A 297 44.66 2.34 23.44
N ASP A 298 45.57 3.25 23.07
CA ASP A 298 46.90 3.24 23.61
C ASP A 298 46.87 3.61 25.10
N THR A 299 46.91 2.62 25.96
CA THR A 299 46.89 2.79 27.42
C THR A 299 48.26 3.15 27.99
N GLY A 300 49.25 3.44 27.13
CA GLY A 300 50.50 4.19 27.45
C GLY A 300 51.45 3.59 28.46
N ILE A 301 51.25 2.37 28.97
CA ILE A 301 52.14 1.75 29.96
C ILE A 301 52.71 0.41 29.46
N PHE A 302 52.40 0.00 28.24
CA PHE A 302 52.80 -1.31 27.75
C PHE A 302 54.14 -1.27 27.00
N VAL A 303 54.99 -2.20 27.32
CA VAL A 303 56.19 -2.69 26.62
C VAL A 303 57.30 -1.68 26.43
N ASP A 304 57.07 -0.45 25.95
CA ASP A 304 58.19 0.52 25.76
C ASP A 304 58.77 1.03 27.07
N ASN A 305 57.98 1.08 28.13
CA ASN A 305 58.42 1.47 29.47
C ASN A 305 58.84 0.28 30.37
N LEU A 306 58.64 -0.96 29.93
CA LEU A 306 58.97 -2.16 30.70
C LEU A 306 60.41 -2.18 31.13
N PRO A 307 61.40 -1.78 30.29
CA PRO A 307 62.83 -1.67 30.72
C PRO A 307 63.01 -0.70 31.87
N TYR A 308 62.37 0.46 31.86
CA TYR A 308 62.45 1.47 32.90
C TYR A 308 61.77 1.03 34.21
N ILE A 309 60.67 0.33 34.14
CA ILE A 309 59.96 -0.23 35.31
C ILE A 309 60.87 -1.31 35.98
N ILE A 310 61.49 -2.17 35.19
CA ILE A 310 62.38 -3.20 35.67
C ILE A 310 63.62 -2.56 36.34
N ILE A 311 64.21 -1.53 35.73
CA ILE A 311 65.35 -0.78 36.30
C ILE A 311 64.89 -0.12 37.60
N LEU A 312 63.82 0.55 37.68
CA LEU A 312 63.33 1.21 38.88
C LEU A 312 63.03 0.20 40.00
N ALA A 313 62.44 -0.93 39.71
CA ALA A 313 62.27 -2.03 40.67
C ALA A 313 63.62 -2.59 41.16
N GLY A 314 64.55 -2.78 40.26
CA GLY A 314 65.95 -3.22 40.60
C GLY A 314 66.66 -2.24 41.51
N VAL A 315 66.55 -0.93 41.25
CA VAL A 315 67.09 0.13 42.10
C VAL A 315 66.45 0.15 43.49
N ALA A 316 65.12 0.00 43.56
CA ALA A 316 64.39 -0.04 44.84
C ALA A 316 64.83 -1.25 45.70
N VAL A 317 64.94 -2.42 45.09
CA VAL A 317 65.43 -3.64 45.78
C VAL A 317 66.87 -3.48 46.20
N GLY A 318 67.73 -2.93 45.34
CA GLY A 318 69.16 -2.66 45.62
C GLY A 318 69.38 -1.70 46.83
N MET A 319 68.59 -0.61 46.86
CA MET A 319 68.58 0.32 47.98
C MET A 319 68.04 -0.36 49.26
N GLY A 320 67.01 -1.17 49.19
CA GLY A 320 66.51 -1.93 50.33
C GLY A 320 67.61 -2.86 50.95
N VAL A 321 68.26 -3.61 50.11
CA VAL A 321 69.37 -4.49 50.52
C VAL A 321 70.51 -3.68 51.10
N PHE A 322 70.90 -2.54 50.50
CA PHE A 322 71.95 -1.67 50.97
C PHE A 322 71.65 -1.12 52.38
N PHE A 323 70.40 -0.63 52.60
CA PHE A 323 69.99 -0.14 53.91
C PHE A 323 69.91 -1.23 54.98
N MET A 324 69.49 -2.43 54.60
CA MET A 324 69.51 -3.58 55.52
C MET A 324 70.95 -3.97 55.93
N LYS A 325 71.90 -4.06 54.99
CA LYS A 325 73.32 -4.33 55.28
C LYS A 325 73.91 -3.23 56.15
N LYS A 326 73.61 -1.95 55.88
CA LYS A 326 74.16 -0.84 56.68
C LYS A 326 73.64 -0.87 58.13
N ARG A 327 72.41 -1.28 58.31
CA ARG A 327 71.79 -1.42 59.63
C ARG A 327 72.38 -2.58 60.41
N THR A 328 72.70 -3.68 59.77
CA THR A 328 73.35 -4.83 60.37
C THR A 328 74.87 -4.52 60.76
N ALA A 329 75.54 -3.71 59.93
CA ALA A 329 76.90 -3.29 60.20
C ALA A 329 77.07 -2.26 61.34
N ASN A 330 75.99 -1.52 61.68
CA ASN A 330 76.04 -0.57 62.81
C ASN A 330 75.55 -1.18 64.14
N ASN A 331 75.14 -2.44 64.16
CA ASN A 331 74.69 -3.16 65.36
C ASN A 331 75.70 -4.22 65.84
N ASN A 332 76.93 -4.28 65.27
CA ASN A 332 78.09 -5.00 65.73
C ASN A 332 79.17 -3.95 66.10
#